data_6d231f42c2b5861a7cc5a656e7886fa7
#
_entry.id   6d231f42c2b5861a7cc5a656e7886fa7
#
_cell.length_a   1.000
_cell.length_b   1.000
_cell.length_c   1.000
_cell.angle_alpha   90.00
_cell.angle_beta   90.00
_cell.angle_gamma   90.00
#
_symmetry.space_group_name_H-M   'P 1'
#
loop_
_entity.id
_entity.type
_entity.pdbx_description
1 polymer ?
#
loop_
_entity_poly.entity_id
_entity_poly.type
_entity_poly.pdbx_seq_one_letter_code
_entity_poly.pdbx_strand_id
1 'polypeptide(L)'
;YLREMRRACFDGRDCMCVGETSFVTTQNAGSVVDDGRELDMLFQFDVMDMDGGETKWDARPFDLMRFKQIISAWQAAIGWNTLFWGNHDQPRLVSRFGCTRTETLRRRSATCLATAMYLLRGTPFLYQGEEIGMTNCPFPDISELRDVESLNLLRQAAESGRMDWAWRGVRSKGRD
;
A
#
# COMPACT_ATOMS: atom_id res chain seq x y z
N TYR A 1 8.22 -17.37 17.66
CA TYR A 1 6.81 -17.09 17.93
C TYR A 1 5.91 -17.48 16.75
N LEU A 2 6.16 -17.05 15.48
CA LEU A 2 5.27 -17.35 14.33
C LEU A 2 5.13 -18.87 14.11
N ARG A 3 6.21 -19.63 14.17
CA ARG A 3 6.18 -21.11 14.05
C ARG A 3 5.40 -21.78 15.18
N GLU A 4 5.49 -21.24 16.38
CA GLU A 4 4.76 -21.76 17.54
C GLU A 4 3.26 -21.44 17.38
N MET A 5 2.92 -20.21 17.01
CA MET A 5 1.56 -19.81 16.68
C MET A 5 0.96 -20.68 15.55
N ARG A 6 1.73 -20.91 14.46
CA ARG A 6 1.30 -21.77 13.35
C ARG A 6 0.93 -23.15 13.86
N ARG A 7 1.82 -23.81 14.58
CA ARG A 7 1.58 -25.17 15.11
C ARG A 7 0.43 -25.24 16.10
N ALA A 8 0.28 -24.23 16.96
CA ALA A 8 -0.74 -24.25 18.00
C ALA A 8 -2.14 -23.88 17.47
N CYS A 9 -2.22 -22.99 16.47
CA CYS A 9 -3.48 -22.37 16.08
C CYS A 9 -3.96 -22.78 14.69
N PHE A 10 -3.06 -23.14 13.75
CA PHE A 10 -3.40 -23.26 12.33
C PHE A 10 -3.15 -24.65 11.75
N ASP A 11 -2.14 -25.39 12.23
CA ASP A 11 -1.84 -26.72 11.69
C ASP A 11 -3.05 -27.66 11.81
N GLY A 12 -3.34 -28.37 10.71
CA GLY A 12 -4.50 -29.25 10.59
C GLY A 12 -5.85 -28.52 10.39
N ARG A 13 -5.85 -27.21 10.18
CA ARG A 13 -7.04 -26.42 9.86
C ARG A 13 -6.97 -25.92 8.40
N ASP A 14 -8.13 -25.85 7.76
CA ASP A 14 -8.26 -25.25 6.43
C ASP A 14 -8.33 -23.71 6.59
N CYS A 15 -7.16 -23.11 6.72
CA CYS A 15 -7.01 -21.65 6.92
C CYS A 15 -5.71 -21.15 6.29
N MET A 16 -5.69 -19.87 5.96
CA MET A 16 -4.57 -19.15 5.38
C MET A 16 -4.13 -18.02 6.32
N CYS A 17 -2.83 -17.95 6.59
CA CYS A 17 -2.23 -16.88 7.38
C CYS A 17 -1.48 -15.91 6.47
N VAL A 18 -1.90 -14.64 6.49
CA VAL A 18 -1.24 -13.55 5.76
C VAL A 18 -0.71 -12.53 6.77
N GLY A 19 0.58 -12.20 6.66
CA GLY A 19 1.22 -11.24 7.57
C GLY A 19 1.35 -9.86 6.97
N GLU A 20 1.10 -8.84 7.77
CA GLU A 20 1.55 -7.48 7.49
C GLU A 20 2.97 -7.33 8.03
N THR A 21 3.96 -7.15 7.13
CA THR A 21 5.36 -7.39 7.45
C THR A 21 6.26 -6.25 6.98
N SER A 22 6.19 -5.11 7.65
CA SER A 22 6.94 -3.90 7.29
C SER A 22 8.47 -4.06 7.31
N PHE A 23 8.99 -5.11 7.97
CA PHE A 23 10.45 -5.36 8.12
C PHE A 23 10.97 -6.53 7.28
N VAL A 24 10.12 -7.17 6.51
CA VAL A 24 10.53 -8.26 5.62
C VAL A 24 11.04 -7.68 4.31
N THR A 25 12.18 -8.19 3.86
CA THR A 25 12.85 -7.81 2.61
C THR A 25 12.90 -8.99 1.66
N THR A 26 13.20 -8.74 0.39
CA THR A 26 13.39 -9.81 -0.60
C THR A 26 14.47 -10.85 -0.22
N GLN A 27 15.42 -10.47 0.66
CA GLN A 27 16.49 -11.36 1.11
C GLN A 27 16.04 -12.35 2.18
N ASN A 28 15.04 -12.00 3.00
CA ASN A 28 14.58 -12.85 4.11
C ASN A 28 13.13 -13.34 3.95
N ALA A 29 12.38 -12.88 2.96
CA ALA A 29 10.98 -13.22 2.76
C ALA A 29 10.75 -14.74 2.61
N GLY A 30 11.60 -15.45 1.87
CA GLY A 30 11.50 -16.91 1.70
C GLY A 30 11.53 -17.68 3.01
N SER A 31 12.31 -17.24 4.00
CA SER A 31 12.35 -17.89 5.31
C SER A 31 11.05 -17.74 6.11
N VAL A 32 10.20 -16.80 5.72
CA VAL A 32 8.91 -16.52 6.37
C VAL A 32 7.74 -17.26 5.70
N VAL A 33 7.76 -17.39 4.36
CA VAL A 33 6.61 -17.91 3.62
C VAL A 33 6.87 -19.23 2.86
N ASP A 34 8.09 -19.47 2.35
CA ASP A 34 8.29 -20.57 1.40
C ASP A 34 8.35 -21.96 2.07
N ASP A 35 8.65 -22.06 3.35
CA ASP A 35 8.66 -23.34 4.08
C ASP A 35 7.30 -23.72 4.70
N GLY A 36 6.31 -22.85 4.59
CA GLY A 36 4.96 -23.04 5.12
C GLY A 36 4.86 -23.16 6.65
N ARG A 37 5.93 -22.81 7.39
CA ARG A 37 5.99 -22.99 8.84
C ARG A 37 5.67 -21.75 9.64
N GLU A 38 5.61 -20.59 9.00
CA GLU A 38 5.28 -19.32 9.64
C GLU A 38 4.01 -18.74 9.05
N LEU A 39 4.08 -18.14 7.88
CA LEU A 39 2.97 -17.53 7.15
C LEU A 39 2.78 -18.21 5.79
N ASP A 40 1.61 -18.10 5.22
CA ASP A 40 1.33 -18.57 3.85
C ASP A 40 1.64 -17.47 2.83
N MET A 41 1.41 -16.20 3.19
CA MET A 41 1.73 -15.02 2.40
C MET A 41 2.10 -13.84 3.30
N LEU A 42 2.69 -12.82 2.70
CA LEU A 42 3.01 -11.56 3.39
C LEU A 42 2.71 -10.35 2.51
N PHE A 43 2.32 -9.25 3.13
CA PHE A 43 2.23 -7.95 2.50
C PHE A 43 3.59 -7.25 2.56
N GLN A 44 4.18 -6.98 1.39
CA GLN A 44 5.41 -6.21 1.24
C GLN A 44 5.10 -4.70 1.15
N PHE A 45 5.98 -3.85 1.64
CA PHE A 45 5.76 -2.41 1.68
C PHE A 45 6.57 -1.61 0.66
N ASP A 46 7.48 -2.23 -0.08
CA ASP A 46 8.33 -1.54 -1.07
C ASP A 46 7.52 -0.77 -2.14
N VAL A 47 6.36 -1.32 -2.56
CA VAL A 47 5.43 -0.62 -3.47
C VAL A 47 4.72 0.52 -2.75
N MET A 48 4.40 0.34 -1.48
CA MET A 48 3.73 1.38 -0.68
C MET A 48 4.63 2.58 -0.42
N ASP A 49 5.95 2.36 -0.34
CA ASP A 49 6.93 3.39 -0.03
C ASP A 49 7.61 4.00 -1.27
N MET A 50 7.32 3.48 -2.47
CA MET A 50 8.08 3.83 -3.66
C MET A 50 7.97 5.31 -4.10
N ASP A 51 6.89 6.00 -3.74
CA ASP A 51 6.63 7.40 -4.07
C ASP A 51 6.84 8.36 -2.89
N GLY A 52 7.43 7.89 -1.79
CA GLY A 52 7.84 8.71 -0.66
C GLY A 52 9.12 9.51 -0.94
N GLY A 53 9.21 10.71 -0.35
CA GLY A 53 10.40 11.57 -0.36
C GLY A 53 11.24 11.39 0.91
N GLU A 54 11.64 12.52 1.53
CA GLU A 54 12.30 12.53 2.84
C GLU A 54 11.35 12.04 3.93
N THR A 55 10.06 12.33 3.75
CA THR A 55 8.97 11.79 4.57
C THR A 55 7.92 11.13 3.68
N LYS A 56 7.01 10.36 4.27
CA LYS A 56 5.87 9.80 3.52
C LYS A 56 4.96 10.87 2.90
N TRP A 57 4.97 12.08 3.47
CA TRP A 57 4.15 13.20 3.04
C TRP A 57 4.68 13.96 1.80
N ASP A 58 5.92 13.67 1.43
CA ASP A 58 6.57 14.22 0.23
C ASP A 58 6.27 13.34 -0.98
N ALA A 59 5.03 13.41 -1.48
CA ALA A 59 4.59 12.58 -2.62
C ALA A 59 5.42 12.88 -3.87
N ARG A 60 6.01 11.83 -4.46
CA ARG A 60 6.72 11.88 -5.74
C ARG A 60 5.85 11.33 -6.86
N PRO A 61 6.07 11.75 -8.10
CA PRO A 61 5.42 11.13 -9.25
C PRO A 61 5.69 9.63 -9.32
N PHE A 62 4.74 8.90 -9.91
CA PHE A 62 4.91 7.47 -10.17
C PHE A 62 6.16 7.20 -11.03
N ASP A 63 7.06 6.38 -10.52
CA ASP A 63 8.25 5.92 -11.23
C ASP A 63 8.05 4.48 -11.73
N LEU A 64 7.78 4.35 -13.03
CA LEU A 64 7.56 3.04 -13.65
C LEU A 64 8.78 2.12 -13.57
N MET A 65 9.99 2.68 -13.65
CA MET A 65 11.21 1.85 -13.58
C MET A 65 11.41 1.30 -12.18
N ARG A 66 11.22 2.13 -11.17
CA ARG A 66 11.26 1.71 -9.76
C ARG A 66 10.19 0.66 -9.46
N PHE A 67 8.96 0.89 -9.91
CA PHE A 67 7.88 -0.10 -9.78
C PHE A 67 8.26 -1.45 -10.39
N LYS A 68 8.75 -1.46 -11.63
CA LYS A 68 9.18 -2.70 -12.31
C LYS A 68 10.31 -3.41 -11.55
N GLN A 69 11.28 -2.67 -11.03
CA GLN A 69 12.37 -3.23 -10.23
C GLN A 69 11.86 -3.90 -8.96
N ILE A 70 11.00 -3.22 -8.21
CA ILE A 70 10.39 -3.76 -6.98
C ILE A 70 9.61 -5.04 -7.29
N ILE A 71 8.69 -4.97 -8.25
CA ILE A 71 7.85 -6.13 -8.60
C ILE A 71 8.71 -7.30 -9.10
N SER A 72 9.70 -7.06 -9.96
CA SER A 72 10.59 -8.12 -10.44
C SER A 72 11.36 -8.78 -9.30
N ALA A 73 11.85 -7.99 -8.34
CA ALA A 73 12.57 -8.50 -7.18
C ALA A 73 11.66 -9.38 -6.29
N TRP A 74 10.45 -8.93 -5.99
CA TRP A 74 9.50 -9.69 -5.17
C TRP A 74 8.96 -10.93 -5.88
N GLN A 75 8.70 -10.86 -7.19
CA GLN A 75 8.29 -12.03 -8.00
C GLN A 75 9.40 -13.10 -8.09
N ALA A 76 10.66 -12.69 -7.94
CA ALA A 76 11.81 -13.61 -7.90
C ALA A 76 12.09 -14.15 -6.48
N ALA A 77 11.82 -13.37 -5.44
CA ALA A 77 12.18 -13.67 -4.06
C ALA A 77 11.33 -14.76 -3.42
N ILE A 78 10.03 -14.81 -3.74
CA ILE A 78 9.07 -15.76 -3.13
C ILE A 78 8.18 -16.42 -4.17
N GLY A 79 7.77 -17.65 -3.88
CA GLY A 79 6.98 -18.47 -4.80
C GLY A 79 5.59 -17.91 -5.09
N TRP A 80 4.94 -17.28 -4.11
CA TRP A 80 3.57 -16.75 -4.22
C TRP A 80 3.42 -15.42 -3.49
N ASN A 81 3.03 -14.36 -4.21
CA ASN A 81 2.97 -13.01 -3.68
C ASN A 81 1.56 -12.58 -3.29
N THR A 82 1.41 -11.66 -2.34
CA THR A 82 0.23 -10.82 -2.23
C THR A 82 0.31 -9.72 -3.29
N LEU A 83 -0.73 -9.57 -4.09
CA LEU A 83 -0.80 -8.56 -5.14
C LEU A 83 -1.77 -7.47 -4.68
N PHE A 84 -1.26 -6.31 -4.28
CA PHE A 84 -2.08 -5.23 -3.74
C PHE A 84 -1.49 -3.86 -4.09
N TRP A 85 -2.36 -2.88 -4.25
CA TRP A 85 -2.00 -1.49 -4.49
C TRP A 85 -2.17 -0.60 -3.28
N GLY A 86 -2.98 -1.02 -2.32
CA GLY A 86 -3.30 -0.21 -1.16
C GLY A 86 -4.09 -0.97 -0.11
N ASN A 87 -4.34 -0.30 1.00
CA ASN A 87 -5.13 -0.75 2.13
C ASN A 87 -5.73 0.46 2.86
N HIS A 88 -6.33 0.23 4.03
CA HIS A 88 -6.91 1.29 4.87
C HIS A 88 -5.90 2.33 5.37
N ASP A 89 -4.60 2.06 5.26
CA ASP A 89 -3.52 2.96 5.68
C ASP A 89 -2.91 3.77 4.53
N GLN A 90 -3.40 3.56 3.30
CA GLN A 90 -2.85 4.18 2.09
C GLN A 90 -3.89 5.06 1.38
N PRO A 91 -3.45 6.09 0.66
CA PRO A 91 -4.34 6.86 -0.20
C PRO A 91 -4.87 5.99 -1.34
N ARG A 92 -6.04 6.37 -1.87
CA ARG A 92 -6.69 5.65 -2.97
C ARG A 92 -5.79 5.57 -4.19
N LEU A 93 -5.66 4.36 -4.72
CA LEU A 93 -4.79 4.00 -5.83
C LEU A 93 -4.84 4.97 -7.01
N VAL A 94 -6.05 5.26 -7.50
CA VAL A 94 -6.21 6.09 -8.71
C VAL A 94 -5.83 7.54 -8.46
N SER A 95 -6.07 8.06 -7.25
CA SER A 95 -5.63 9.39 -6.85
C SER A 95 -4.11 9.48 -6.71
N ARG A 96 -3.47 8.39 -6.26
CA ARG A 96 -2.04 8.31 -6.00
C ARG A 96 -1.23 8.15 -7.29
N PHE A 97 -1.59 7.20 -8.12
CA PHE A 97 -0.80 6.78 -9.28
C PHE A 97 -1.48 6.96 -10.63
N GLY A 98 -2.74 7.35 -10.64
CA GLY A 98 -3.54 7.51 -11.85
C GLY A 98 -3.79 8.96 -12.24
N CYS A 99 -4.76 9.14 -13.13
CA CYS A 99 -5.22 10.44 -13.59
C CYS A 99 -6.73 10.57 -13.32
N THR A 100 -7.10 11.54 -12.49
CA THR A 100 -8.48 11.78 -12.07
C THR A 100 -9.13 13.01 -12.74
N ARG A 101 -8.46 13.62 -13.74
CA ARG A 101 -8.93 14.87 -14.39
C ARG A 101 -10.27 14.73 -15.10
N THR A 102 -10.60 13.56 -15.61
CA THR A 102 -11.88 13.24 -16.21
C THR A 102 -12.31 11.83 -15.81
N GLU A 103 -13.60 11.55 -15.84
CA GLU A 103 -14.14 10.21 -15.55
C GLU A 103 -13.54 9.13 -16.47
N THR A 104 -13.36 9.44 -17.74
CA THR A 104 -12.72 8.51 -18.70
C THR A 104 -11.28 8.18 -18.30
N LEU A 105 -10.49 9.19 -17.91
CA LEU A 105 -9.10 8.99 -17.49
C LEU A 105 -9.02 8.26 -16.16
N ARG A 106 -9.92 8.55 -15.22
CA ARG A 106 -10.04 7.84 -13.95
C ARG A 106 -10.26 6.34 -14.19
N ARG A 107 -11.25 5.97 -15.00
CA ARG A 107 -11.55 4.57 -15.33
C ARG A 107 -10.38 3.87 -16.03
N ARG A 108 -9.77 4.52 -17.04
CA ARG A 108 -8.61 3.98 -17.75
C ARG A 108 -7.42 3.78 -16.81
N SER A 109 -7.18 4.71 -15.90
CA SER A 109 -6.13 4.58 -14.88
C SER A 109 -6.40 3.41 -13.96
N ALA A 110 -7.62 3.29 -13.42
CA ALA A 110 -8.00 2.17 -12.55
C ALA A 110 -7.78 0.81 -13.26
N THR A 111 -8.26 0.67 -14.49
CA THR A 111 -8.09 -0.55 -15.28
C THR A 111 -6.62 -0.85 -15.57
N CYS A 112 -5.82 0.16 -15.94
CA CYS A 112 -4.40 0.00 -16.21
C CYS A 112 -3.64 -0.48 -14.98
N LEU A 113 -3.87 0.15 -13.83
CA LEU A 113 -3.21 -0.19 -12.56
C LEU A 113 -3.63 -1.59 -12.08
N ALA A 114 -4.91 -1.94 -12.16
CA ALA A 114 -5.41 -3.27 -11.86
C ALA A 114 -4.75 -4.34 -12.76
N THR A 115 -4.67 -4.09 -14.06
CA THR A 115 -4.01 -4.99 -15.01
C THR A 115 -2.53 -5.18 -14.69
N ALA A 116 -1.82 -4.09 -14.37
CA ALA A 116 -0.39 -4.12 -14.08
C ALA A 116 -0.03 -4.94 -12.83
N MET A 117 -0.94 -5.05 -11.85
CA MET A 117 -0.69 -5.76 -10.60
C MET A 117 -1.36 -7.12 -10.56
N TYR A 118 -2.66 -7.19 -10.86
CA TYR A 118 -3.46 -8.37 -10.54
C TYR A 118 -3.33 -9.52 -11.55
N LEU A 119 -2.59 -9.32 -12.65
CA LEU A 119 -2.23 -10.37 -13.59
C LEU A 119 -0.82 -10.98 -13.34
N LEU A 120 -0.14 -10.58 -12.27
CA LEU A 120 1.11 -11.16 -11.84
C LEU A 120 0.90 -12.49 -11.09
N ARG A 121 1.99 -13.21 -10.77
CA ARG A 121 1.91 -14.44 -9.98
C ARG A 121 1.67 -14.11 -8.51
N GLY A 122 0.50 -14.49 -8.00
CA GLY A 122 0.11 -14.25 -6.62
C GLY A 122 -1.39 -14.19 -6.43
N THR A 123 -1.82 -13.84 -5.22
CA THR A 123 -3.23 -13.64 -4.86
C THR A 123 -3.56 -12.14 -4.85
N PRO A 124 -4.51 -11.68 -5.68
CA PRO A 124 -5.01 -10.31 -5.62
C PRO A 124 -5.74 -10.00 -4.30
N PHE A 125 -5.37 -8.89 -3.68
CA PHE A 125 -6.05 -8.30 -2.54
C PHE A 125 -6.53 -6.91 -2.94
N LEU A 126 -7.84 -6.78 -3.15
CA LEU A 126 -8.46 -5.53 -3.56
C LEU A 126 -9.00 -4.83 -2.31
N TYR A 127 -8.49 -3.63 -2.05
CA TYR A 127 -9.09 -2.80 -1.01
C TYR A 127 -10.44 -2.27 -1.47
N GLN A 128 -11.43 -2.28 -0.58
CA GLN A 128 -12.78 -1.83 -0.89
C GLN A 128 -12.79 -0.47 -1.60
N GLY A 129 -13.48 -0.38 -2.73
CA GLY A 129 -13.52 0.80 -3.59
C GLY A 129 -12.52 0.78 -4.75
N GLU A 130 -11.50 -0.08 -4.75
CA GLU A 130 -10.61 -0.23 -5.90
C GLU A 130 -11.35 -0.76 -7.13
N GLU A 131 -12.31 -1.66 -6.93
CA GLU A 131 -13.15 -2.27 -7.98
C GLU A 131 -13.97 -1.25 -8.78
N ILE A 132 -14.25 -0.09 -8.19
CA ILE A 132 -14.93 1.03 -8.85
C ILE A 132 -13.98 2.20 -9.17
N GLY A 133 -12.68 2.05 -8.86
CA GLY A 133 -11.68 3.09 -9.03
C GLY A 133 -11.95 4.32 -8.14
N MET A 134 -12.30 4.11 -6.87
CA MET A 134 -12.55 5.16 -5.90
C MET A 134 -11.35 6.09 -5.77
N THR A 135 -11.60 7.38 -5.57
CA THR A 135 -10.59 8.43 -5.37
C THR A 135 -10.54 8.87 -3.90
N ASN A 136 -9.47 9.55 -3.50
CA ASN A 136 -9.36 10.12 -2.16
C ASN A 136 -10.55 11.01 -1.80
N CYS A 137 -10.94 11.01 -0.54
CA CYS A 137 -11.90 11.96 0.00
C CYS A 137 -11.27 13.37 0.03
N PRO A 138 -11.94 14.39 -0.54
CA PRO A 138 -11.44 15.76 -0.53
C PRO A 138 -11.79 16.44 0.80
N PHE A 139 -11.06 16.15 1.88
CA PHE A 139 -11.27 16.83 3.16
C PHE A 139 -11.02 18.34 3.04
N PRO A 140 -12.04 19.19 3.17
CA PRO A 140 -11.89 20.65 3.07
C PRO A 140 -11.30 21.26 4.34
N ASP A 141 -11.56 20.66 5.51
CA ASP A 141 -11.21 21.20 6.81
C ASP A 141 -10.61 20.16 7.76
N ILE A 142 -9.77 20.62 8.68
CA ILE A 142 -9.11 19.78 9.68
C ILE A 142 -10.10 19.07 10.61
N SER A 143 -11.26 19.65 10.84
CA SER A 143 -12.31 19.06 11.71
C SER A 143 -12.93 17.78 11.14
N GLU A 144 -12.79 17.56 9.84
CA GLU A 144 -13.27 16.36 9.16
C GLU A 144 -12.27 15.20 9.22
N LEU A 145 -11.00 15.49 9.50
CA LEU A 145 -9.97 14.48 9.63
C LEU A 145 -10.15 13.66 10.93
N ARG A 146 -9.91 12.36 10.81
CA ARG A 146 -9.91 11.42 11.95
C ARG A 146 -8.57 10.73 12.11
N ASP A 147 -7.75 10.70 11.08
CA ASP A 147 -6.41 10.13 11.12
C ASP A 147 -5.47 10.92 12.02
N VAL A 148 -4.97 10.27 13.07
CA VAL A 148 -4.09 10.89 14.06
C VAL A 148 -2.75 11.36 13.48
N GLU A 149 -2.22 10.67 12.46
CA GLU A 149 -0.98 11.08 11.78
C GLU A 149 -1.16 12.38 11.01
N SER A 150 -2.25 12.49 10.25
CA SER A 150 -2.61 13.71 9.51
C SER A 150 -2.82 14.89 10.46
N LEU A 151 -3.52 14.67 11.58
CA LEU A 151 -3.75 15.69 12.60
C LEU A 151 -2.44 16.14 13.26
N ASN A 152 -1.54 15.22 13.57
CA ASN A 152 -0.23 15.57 14.16
C ASN A 152 0.66 16.31 13.16
N LEU A 153 0.66 15.90 11.88
CA LEU A 153 1.37 16.64 10.84
C LEU A 153 0.91 18.09 10.75
N LEU A 154 -0.41 18.32 10.72
CA LEU A 154 -0.96 19.68 10.62
C LEU A 154 -0.66 20.52 11.86
N ARG A 155 -0.70 19.94 13.07
CA ARG A 155 -0.29 20.64 14.30
C ARG A 155 1.17 21.11 14.24
N GLN A 156 2.08 20.19 13.90
CA GLN A 156 3.52 20.53 13.77
C GLN A 156 3.78 21.54 12.66
N ALA A 157 3.03 21.47 11.58
CA ALA A 157 3.12 22.41 10.48
C ALA A 157 2.63 23.82 10.86
N ALA A 158 1.62 23.92 11.71
CA ALA A 158 1.16 25.20 12.25
C ALA A 158 2.24 25.90 13.08
N GLU A 159 2.96 25.15 13.91
CA GLU A 159 4.07 25.67 14.72
C GLU A 159 5.28 26.09 13.88
N SER A 160 5.52 25.40 12.76
CA SER A 160 6.68 25.62 11.88
C SER A 160 6.39 26.50 10.64
N GLY A 161 5.16 26.98 10.48
CA GLY A 161 4.75 27.80 9.32
C GLY A 161 4.67 27.03 7.99
N ARG A 162 4.54 25.69 8.02
CA ARG A 162 4.54 24.80 6.83
C ARG A 162 3.16 24.26 6.45
N MET A 163 2.09 24.95 6.76
CA MET A 163 0.71 24.48 6.58
C MET A 163 0.40 24.07 5.14
N ASP A 164 0.83 24.85 4.13
CA ASP A 164 0.58 24.50 2.72
C ASP A 164 1.22 23.18 2.30
N TRP A 165 2.42 22.90 2.79
CA TRP A 165 3.11 21.64 2.57
C TRP A 165 2.36 20.49 3.25
N ALA A 166 1.99 20.67 4.50
CA ALA A 166 1.27 19.63 5.27
C ALA A 166 -0.09 19.30 4.64
N TRP A 167 -0.85 20.29 4.23
CA TRP A 167 -2.13 20.07 3.54
C TRP A 167 -1.96 19.34 2.19
N ARG A 168 -0.92 19.68 1.40
CA ARG A 168 -0.62 18.90 0.19
C ARG A 168 -0.30 17.45 0.54
N GLY A 169 0.47 17.22 1.59
CA GLY A 169 0.78 15.87 2.08
C GLY A 169 -0.49 15.11 2.48
N VAL A 170 -1.32 15.68 3.33
CA VAL A 170 -2.58 15.05 3.80
C VAL A 170 -3.49 14.68 2.62
N ARG A 171 -3.69 15.59 1.65
CA ARG A 171 -4.56 15.35 0.49
C ARG A 171 -4.03 14.29 -0.49
N SER A 172 -2.72 14.09 -0.54
CA SER A 172 -2.09 13.15 -1.48
C SER A 172 -1.71 11.81 -0.85
N LYS A 173 -1.43 11.80 0.45
CA LYS A 173 -0.84 10.65 1.16
C LYS A 173 -1.62 10.28 2.44
N GLY A 174 -2.59 11.07 2.84
CA GLY A 174 -3.44 10.76 3.99
C GLY A 174 -4.40 9.60 3.71
N ARG A 175 -4.90 9.04 4.80
CA ARG A 175 -5.99 8.04 4.80
C ARG A 175 -7.34 8.72 4.67
N ASP A 176 -8.31 8.08 4.11
CA ASP A 176 -9.70 8.50 4.04
C ASP A 176 -10.65 7.57 4.81
#